data_11741adb8a5835eeee461bc4cf592a52
#
_entry.id   11741adb8a5835eeee461bc4cf592a52
#
_cell.length_a   1.000
_cell.length_b   1.000
_cell.length_c   1.000
_cell.angle_alpha   90.00
_cell.angle_beta   90.00
_cell.angle_gamma   90.00
#
_symmetry.space_group_name_H-M   'P 1'
#
loop_
_entity.id
_entity.type
_entity.pdbx_description
1 polymer ?
#
loop_
_entity_poly.entity_id
_entity_poly.type
_entity_poly.pdbx_seq_one_letter_code
_entity_poly.pdbx_strand_id
1 'polypeptide(L)'
;MISSKDGIIGFAIGDAMGVPVEFTNREKLMRNPITSMVGFMGHNVPKGTWSDDTSMTLATMDSITKANGNIITNDMADKFLEWMEQGKYTPDGKIVDIDRTTLRALGKYKTTRRSAVNCGCTSNTDNGNGSLMRMLPIVYYSYLNWLEQDKILKLVAGISSVSYTHLRAHETGAYLV
;
A
#
# COMPACT_ATOMS: atom_id res chain seq x y z
N MET A 1 23.12 2.27 -10.67
CA MET A 1 22.31 1.71 -9.56
C MET A 1 21.02 2.53 -9.47
N ILE A 2 19.85 1.89 -9.54
CA ILE A 2 18.56 2.55 -9.32
C ILE A 2 18.49 2.87 -7.83
N SER A 3 18.25 4.13 -7.49
CA SER A 3 18.14 4.54 -6.08
C SER A 3 16.75 4.20 -5.50
N SER A 4 16.64 4.07 -4.19
CA SER A 4 15.34 3.91 -3.52
C SER A 4 14.38 5.07 -3.85
N LYS A 5 14.93 6.27 -4.05
CA LYS A 5 14.17 7.45 -4.50
C LYS A 5 13.53 7.22 -5.87
N ASP A 6 14.28 6.68 -6.84
CA ASP A 6 13.77 6.42 -8.18
C ASP A 6 12.64 5.38 -8.16
N GLY A 7 12.77 4.35 -7.32
CA GLY A 7 11.74 3.33 -7.13
C GLY A 7 10.45 3.89 -6.52
N ILE A 8 10.55 4.73 -5.49
CA ILE A 8 9.36 5.35 -4.87
C ILE A 8 8.68 6.34 -5.84
N ILE A 9 9.46 7.15 -6.57
CA ILE A 9 8.91 8.05 -7.58
C ILE A 9 8.25 7.25 -8.72
N GLY A 10 8.90 6.19 -9.21
CA GLY A 10 8.33 5.31 -10.22
C GLY A 10 7.03 4.66 -9.78
N PHE A 11 6.96 4.22 -8.52
CA PHE A 11 5.76 3.66 -7.92
C PHE A 11 4.61 4.70 -7.90
N ALA A 12 4.87 5.92 -7.42
CA ALA A 12 3.88 6.99 -7.37
C ALA A 12 3.39 7.42 -8.77
N ILE A 13 4.27 7.42 -9.77
CA ILE A 13 3.89 7.68 -11.17
C ILE A 13 3.00 6.56 -11.69
N GLY A 14 3.34 5.30 -11.41
CA GLY A 14 2.56 4.15 -11.83
C GLY A 14 1.14 4.16 -11.23
N ASP A 15 1.02 4.43 -9.94
CA ASP A 15 -0.25 4.61 -9.23
C ASP A 15 -1.07 5.76 -9.86
N ALA A 16 -0.50 6.96 -9.98
CA ALA A 16 -1.19 8.12 -10.56
C ALA A 16 -1.60 7.93 -12.03
N MET A 17 -0.94 7.05 -12.77
CA MET A 17 -1.36 6.62 -14.11
C MET A 17 -2.47 5.57 -14.07
N GLY A 18 -2.49 4.73 -13.04
CA GLY A 18 -3.49 3.69 -12.84
C GLY A 18 -4.85 4.22 -12.38
N VAL A 19 -4.87 5.17 -11.46
CA VAL A 19 -6.09 5.75 -10.86
C VAL A 19 -7.18 6.11 -11.88
N PRO A 20 -6.92 6.79 -13.01
CA PRO A 20 -7.97 7.14 -13.96
C PRO A 20 -8.63 5.96 -14.66
N VAL A 21 -7.94 4.83 -14.76
CA VAL A 21 -8.39 3.64 -15.51
C VAL A 21 -8.85 2.50 -14.61
N GLU A 22 -8.73 2.68 -13.30
CA GLU A 22 -9.19 1.70 -12.32
C GLU A 22 -10.66 1.33 -12.56
N PHE A 23 -10.98 0.04 -12.38
CA PHE A 23 -12.29 -0.55 -12.69
C PHE A 23 -12.75 -0.43 -14.16
N THR A 24 -11.91 0.06 -15.06
CA THR A 24 -12.23 0.13 -16.50
C THR A 24 -12.07 -1.24 -17.16
N ASN A 25 -12.98 -1.59 -18.05
CA ASN A 25 -12.93 -2.85 -18.79
C ASN A 25 -11.62 -2.98 -19.60
N ARG A 26 -10.96 -4.14 -19.47
CA ARG A 26 -9.67 -4.42 -20.10
C ARG A 26 -9.71 -4.29 -21.63
N GLU A 27 -10.76 -4.78 -22.27
CA GLU A 27 -10.90 -4.68 -23.74
C GLU A 27 -11.01 -3.24 -24.21
N LYS A 28 -11.69 -2.37 -23.43
CA LYS A 28 -11.78 -0.94 -23.72
C LYS A 28 -10.39 -0.30 -23.64
N LEU A 29 -9.59 -0.63 -22.65
CA LEU A 29 -8.22 -0.14 -22.52
C LEU A 29 -7.29 -0.67 -23.60
N MET A 30 -7.46 -1.93 -24.02
CA MET A 30 -6.69 -2.48 -25.14
C MET A 30 -6.95 -1.76 -26.46
N ARG A 31 -8.20 -1.33 -26.70
CA ARG A 31 -8.58 -0.56 -27.91
C ARG A 31 -8.12 0.90 -27.84
N ASN A 32 -8.09 1.47 -26.64
CA ASN A 32 -7.71 2.85 -26.39
C ASN A 32 -6.69 2.89 -25.24
N PRO A 33 -5.42 2.51 -25.45
CA PRO A 33 -4.41 2.46 -24.41
C PRO A 33 -4.09 3.86 -23.89
N ILE A 34 -3.90 3.96 -22.58
CA ILE A 34 -3.42 5.19 -21.95
C ILE A 34 -1.90 5.27 -22.16
N THR A 35 -1.45 6.31 -22.85
CA THR A 35 -0.03 6.55 -23.17
C THR A 35 0.55 7.76 -22.44
N SER A 36 -0.27 8.48 -21.70
CA SER A 36 0.13 9.64 -20.90
C SER A 36 -0.75 9.77 -19.65
N MET A 37 -0.32 10.58 -18.70
CA MET A 37 -1.08 10.85 -17.49
C MET A 37 -2.35 11.65 -17.83
N VAL A 38 -3.50 11.09 -17.49
CA VAL A 38 -4.83 11.67 -17.69
C VAL A 38 -5.57 11.85 -16.36
N GLY A 39 -6.73 12.46 -16.35
CA GLY A 39 -7.57 12.62 -15.15
C GLY A 39 -9.05 12.52 -15.49
N PHE A 40 -9.91 12.60 -14.48
CA PHE A 40 -11.37 12.68 -14.58
C PHE A 40 -12.01 11.53 -15.36
N MET A 41 -11.54 10.28 -15.14
CA MET A 41 -12.10 9.06 -15.75
C MET A 41 -12.76 8.17 -14.67
N GLY A 42 -12.18 7.02 -14.33
CA GLY A 42 -12.74 6.07 -13.35
C GLY A 42 -12.98 6.70 -11.98
N HIS A 43 -11.98 7.39 -11.49
CA HIS A 43 -12.12 8.32 -10.38
C HIS A 43 -12.21 9.75 -10.90
N ASN A 44 -13.09 10.56 -10.31
CA ASN A 44 -13.28 11.96 -10.72
C ASN A 44 -12.24 12.88 -10.05
N VAL A 45 -10.97 12.64 -10.35
CA VAL A 45 -9.82 13.37 -9.78
C VAL A 45 -8.91 13.91 -10.88
N PRO A 46 -8.13 14.99 -10.60
CA PRO A 46 -7.16 15.54 -11.55
C PRO A 46 -6.07 14.54 -11.95
N LYS A 47 -5.46 14.76 -13.11
CA LYS A 47 -4.27 14.00 -13.51
C LYS A 47 -3.14 14.16 -12.48
N GLY A 48 -2.43 13.08 -12.21
CA GLY A 48 -1.34 13.06 -11.22
C GLY A 48 -1.79 12.84 -9.79
N THR A 49 -3.09 12.66 -9.55
CA THR A 49 -3.60 12.23 -8.25
C THR A 49 -3.28 10.75 -8.06
N TRP A 50 -2.61 10.42 -6.97
CA TRP A 50 -2.34 9.04 -6.55
C TRP A 50 -3.38 8.54 -5.55
N SER A 51 -3.46 7.22 -5.37
CA SER A 51 -4.44 6.53 -4.52
C SER A 51 -3.90 6.21 -3.12
N ASP A 52 -4.53 5.23 -2.47
CA ASP A 52 -4.08 4.59 -1.23
C ASP A 52 -2.71 3.91 -1.38
N ASP A 53 -2.39 3.38 -2.55
CA ASP A 53 -1.11 2.75 -2.84
C ASP A 53 0.08 3.65 -2.47
N THR A 54 0.15 4.83 -3.04
CA THR A 54 1.23 5.79 -2.74
C THR A 54 1.08 6.39 -1.35
N SER A 55 -0.15 6.72 -0.93
CA SER A 55 -0.41 7.32 0.38
C SER A 55 0.07 6.42 1.52
N MET A 56 -0.27 5.14 1.49
CA MET A 56 0.17 4.18 2.52
C MET A 56 1.67 3.86 2.40
N THR A 57 2.25 3.90 1.20
CA THR A 57 3.69 3.82 0.99
C THR A 57 4.40 4.97 1.68
N LEU A 58 3.93 6.21 1.51
CA LEU A 58 4.50 7.40 2.17
C LEU A 58 4.32 7.36 3.70
N ALA A 59 3.17 6.90 4.18
CA ALA A 59 2.92 6.71 5.61
C ALA A 59 3.87 5.67 6.23
N THR A 60 4.14 4.57 5.51
CA THR A 60 5.13 3.55 5.92
C THR A 60 6.54 4.12 5.97
N MET A 61 6.95 4.91 4.97
CA MET A 61 8.25 5.59 4.95
C MET A 61 8.40 6.57 6.12
N ASP A 62 7.37 7.36 6.40
CA ASP A 62 7.38 8.33 7.51
C ASP A 62 7.54 7.61 8.86
N SER A 63 6.84 6.48 9.06
CA SER A 63 6.99 5.67 10.26
C SER A 63 8.42 5.14 10.44
N ILE A 64 8.97 4.51 9.41
CA ILE A 64 10.34 3.96 9.46
C ILE A 64 11.37 5.06 9.71
N THR A 65 11.22 6.20 9.03
CA THR A 65 12.16 7.33 9.14
C THR A 65 12.14 7.93 10.54
N LYS A 66 10.96 8.19 11.10
CA LYS A 66 10.81 8.74 12.46
C LYS A 66 11.25 7.78 13.55
N ALA A 67 11.14 6.50 13.31
CA ALA A 67 11.62 5.45 14.21
C ALA A 67 13.12 5.12 14.04
N ASN A 68 13.89 5.96 13.33
CA ASN A 68 15.31 5.73 13.03
C ASN A 68 15.59 4.34 12.42
N GLY A 69 14.71 3.91 11.51
CA GLY A 69 14.80 2.62 10.85
C GLY A 69 14.13 1.46 11.60
N ASN A 70 13.57 1.64 12.77
CA ASN A 70 12.84 0.58 13.45
C ASN A 70 11.44 0.38 12.85
N ILE A 71 11.00 -0.87 12.79
CA ILE A 71 9.66 -1.25 12.34
C ILE A 71 8.72 -1.28 13.55
N ILE A 72 7.94 -0.22 13.71
CA ILE A 72 6.96 -0.06 14.80
C ILE A 72 5.56 -0.13 14.20
N THR A 73 4.95 -1.32 14.20
CA THR A 73 3.68 -1.60 13.51
C THR A 73 2.50 -0.77 14.03
N ASN A 74 2.48 -0.43 15.30
CA ASN A 74 1.45 0.46 15.85
C ASN A 74 1.62 1.89 15.35
N ASP A 75 2.84 2.41 15.26
CA ASP A 75 3.10 3.73 14.68
C ASP A 75 2.71 3.78 13.19
N MET A 76 3.00 2.71 12.43
CA MET A 76 2.51 2.61 11.05
C MET A 76 0.99 2.66 10.98
N ALA A 77 0.30 1.91 11.85
CA ALA A 77 -1.15 1.89 11.89
C ALA A 77 -1.75 3.25 12.30
N ASP A 78 -1.11 3.96 13.22
CA ASP A 78 -1.50 5.33 13.59
C ASP A 78 -1.37 6.28 12.39
N LYS A 79 -0.31 6.17 11.58
CA LYS A 79 -0.14 6.96 10.34
C LYS A 79 -1.14 6.58 9.26
N PHE A 80 -1.52 5.30 9.17
CA PHE A 80 -2.60 4.88 8.28
C PHE A 80 -3.97 5.43 8.74
N LEU A 81 -4.19 5.58 10.04
CA LEU A 81 -5.38 6.27 10.57
C LEU A 81 -5.34 7.77 10.25
N GLU A 82 -4.20 8.45 10.39
CA GLU A 82 -4.04 9.85 9.99
C GLU A 82 -4.34 10.05 8.50
N TRP A 83 -3.90 9.12 7.65
CA TRP A 83 -4.27 9.12 6.24
C TRP A 83 -5.78 8.94 6.05
N MET A 84 -6.37 7.92 6.63
CA MET A 84 -7.78 7.57 6.47
C MET A 84 -8.73 8.66 6.98
N GLU A 85 -8.40 9.32 8.10
CA GLU A 85 -9.28 10.28 8.79
C GLU A 85 -9.02 11.73 8.43
N GLN A 86 -7.79 12.07 8.03
CA GLN A 86 -7.35 13.44 7.82
C GLN A 86 -6.85 13.70 6.41
N GLY A 87 -6.78 12.67 5.54
CA GLY A 87 -6.23 12.79 4.19
C GLY A 87 -4.73 13.06 4.16
N LYS A 88 -4.00 12.75 5.23
CA LYS A 88 -2.55 12.92 5.26
C LYS A 88 -1.88 12.00 4.24
N TYR A 89 -0.77 12.42 3.67
CA TYR A 89 -0.05 11.71 2.59
C TYR A 89 -0.77 11.66 1.24
N THR A 90 -1.92 12.32 1.08
CA THR A 90 -2.61 12.47 -0.21
C THR A 90 -2.19 13.76 -0.92
N PRO A 91 -2.43 13.89 -2.23
CA PRO A 91 -2.05 15.09 -2.97
C PRO A 91 -2.81 16.35 -2.56
N ASP A 92 -4.07 16.22 -2.14
CA ASP A 92 -5.00 17.32 -1.93
C ASP A 92 -5.80 17.24 -0.61
N GLY A 93 -5.38 16.37 0.31
CA GLY A 93 -6.08 16.18 1.59
C GLY A 93 -7.28 15.24 1.51
N LYS A 94 -7.50 14.56 0.37
CA LYS A 94 -8.61 13.64 0.18
C LYS A 94 -8.11 12.24 -0.17
N ILE A 95 -8.71 11.23 0.43
CA ILE A 95 -8.45 9.85 0.04
C ILE A 95 -9.18 9.54 -1.28
N VAL A 96 -8.53 8.83 -2.18
CA VAL A 96 -9.09 8.44 -3.48
C VAL A 96 -9.76 7.07 -3.40
N ASP A 97 -9.14 6.13 -2.75
CA ASP A 97 -9.68 4.78 -2.53
C ASP A 97 -9.25 4.25 -1.17
N ILE A 98 -9.88 3.20 -0.72
CA ILE A 98 -9.48 2.36 0.41
C ILE A 98 -10.05 0.97 0.26
N ASP A 99 -9.18 -0.04 0.25
CA ASP A 99 -9.66 -1.42 0.18
C ASP A 99 -10.41 -1.86 1.45
N ARG A 100 -11.38 -2.75 1.26
CA ARG A 100 -12.27 -3.22 2.34
C ARG A 100 -11.52 -3.87 3.50
N THR A 101 -10.43 -4.58 3.25
CA THR A 101 -9.66 -5.27 4.29
C THR A 101 -8.88 -4.26 5.13
N THR A 102 -8.28 -3.27 4.51
CA THR A 102 -7.59 -2.16 5.18
C THR A 102 -8.56 -1.33 6.02
N LEU A 103 -9.72 -0.95 5.46
CA LEU A 103 -10.75 -0.21 6.20
C LEU A 103 -11.21 -0.95 7.47
N ARG A 104 -11.49 -2.27 7.36
CA ARG A 104 -11.92 -3.09 8.49
C ARG A 104 -10.83 -3.25 9.54
N ALA A 105 -9.59 -3.48 9.11
CA ALA A 105 -8.46 -3.65 10.02
C ALA A 105 -8.14 -2.37 10.79
N LEU A 106 -8.10 -1.22 10.12
CA LEU A 106 -7.89 0.07 10.75
C LEU A 106 -9.05 0.46 11.68
N GLY A 107 -10.29 0.17 11.29
CA GLY A 107 -11.46 0.34 12.15
C GLY A 107 -11.37 -0.49 13.42
N LYS A 108 -10.95 -1.76 13.31
CA LYS A 108 -10.71 -2.63 14.47
C LYS A 108 -9.56 -2.13 15.33
N TYR A 109 -8.46 -1.68 14.75
CA TYR A 109 -7.33 -1.10 15.46
C TYR A 109 -7.76 0.15 16.25
N LYS A 110 -8.46 1.08 15.60
CA LYS A 110 -8.97 2.31 16.22
C LYS A 110 -9.87 2.04 17.43
N THR A 111 -10.78 1.07 17.30
CA THR A 111 -11.78 0.79 18.35
C THR A 111 -11.23 -0.04 19.49
N THR A 112 -10.39 -1.03 19.22
CA THR A 112 -9.92 -1.98 20.23
C THR A 112 -8.59 -1.60 20.87
N ARG A 113 -7.80 -0.76 20.22
CA ARG A 113 -6.42 -0.40 20.61
C ARG A 113 -5.51 -1.61 20.84
N ARG A 114 -5.83 -2.73 20.23
CA ARG A 114 -4.96 -3.92 20.22
C ARG A 114 -3.73 -3.64 19.36
N SER A 115 -2.69 -4.47 19.49
CA SER A 115 -1.56 -4.42 18.58
C SER A 115 -2.03 -4.49 17.12
N ALA A 116 -1.51 -3.61 16.28
CA ALA A 116 -1.94 -3.46 14.88
C ALA A 116 -1.88 -4.79 14.11
N VAL A 117 -0.86 -5.60 14.34
CA VAL A 117 -0.70 -6.92 13.70
C VAL A 117 -1.80 -7.93 14.06
N ASN A 118 -2.55 -7.68 15.12
CA ASN A 118 -3.69 -8.52 15.53
C ASN A 118 -5.04 -7.99 15.03
N CYS A 119 -5.02 -6.92 14.24
CA CYS A 119 -6.22 -6.29 13.71
C CYS A 119 -6.52 -6.70 12.26
N GLY A 120 -5.56 -7.28 11.56
CA GLY A 120 -5.72 -7.76 10.20
C GLY A 120 -6.85 -8.78 10.03
N CYS A 121 -7.45 -8.77 8.86
CA CYS A 121 -8.50 -9.70 8.48
C CYS A 121 -7.92 -11.10 8.22
N THR A 122 -8.60 -12.14 8.70
CA THR A 122 -8.09 -13.54 8.70
C THR A 122 -8.95 -14.52 7.90
N SER A 123 -10.08 -14.06 7.32
CA SER A 123 -10.95 -14.92 6.53
C SER A 123 -10.32 -15.28 5.20
N ASN A 124 -10.60 -16.48 4.69
CA ASN A 124 -10.16 -16.94 3.37
C ASN A 124 -10.68 -16.08 2.21
N THR A 125 -11.70 -15.24 2.46
CA THR A 125 -12.25 -14.28 1.49
C THR A 125 -11.65 -12.87 1.60
N ASP A 126 -10.81 -12.63 2.60
CA ASP A 126 -10.18 -11.32 2.84
C ASP A 126 -8.80 -11.24 2.14
N ASN A 127 -8.77 -11.50 0.83
CA ASN A 127 -7.57 -11.58 0.00
C ASN A 127 -7.30 -10.26 -0.77
N GLY A 128 -7.46 -9.11 -0.12
CA GLY A 128 -7.11 -7.82 -0.71
C GLY A 128 -5.59 -7.64 -0.89
N ASN A 129 -5.18 -6.89 -1.91
CA ASN A 129 -3.78 -6.54 -2.19
C ASN A 129 -3.25 -5.38 -1.31
N GLY A 130 -4.07 -4.82 -0.44
CA GLY A 130 -3.75 -3.65 0.39
C GLY A 130 -2.53 -3.79 1.32
N SER A 131 -2.03 -5.01 1.54
CA SER A 131 -0.75 -5.21 2.22
C SER A 131 0.45 -5.06 1.28
N LEU A 132 0.31 -5.43 -0.01
CA LEU A 132 1.41 -5.40 -0.97
C LEU A 132 1.82 -3.97 -1.34
N MET A 133 0.85 -3.11 -1.60
CA MET A 133 1.06 -1.74 -2.09
C MET A 133 2.00 -0.91 -1.20
N ARG A 134 2.07 -1.18 0.09
CA ARG A 134 2.91 -0.44 1.05
C ARG A 134 4.23 -1.13 1.41
N MET A 135 4.58 -2.25 0.75
CA MET A 135 5.77 -3.03 1.09
C MET A 135 7.07 -2.46 0.52
N LEU A 136 7.00 -1.64 -0.51
CA LEU A 136 8.19 -1.14 -1.19
C LEU A 136 9.22 -0.47 -0.25
N PRO A 137 8.84 0.39 0.71
CA PRO A 137 9.78 0.94 1.68
C PRO A 137 10.42 -0.13 2.57
N ILE A 138 9.66 -1.18 2.92
CA ILE A 138 10.16 -2.29 3.74
C ILE A 138 11.22 -3.08 2.98
N VAL A 139 11.00 -3.33 1.69
CA VAL A 139 11.97 -4.03 0.84
C VAL A 139 13.29 -3.25 0.76
N TYR A 140 13.25 -1.94 0.56
CA TYR A 140 14.45 -1.12 0.54
C TYR A 140 15.17 -1.10 1.90
N TYR A 141 14.43 -1.02 2.98
CA TYR A 141 14.99 -1.05 4.32
C TYR A 141 15.59 -2.41 4.65
N SER A 142 14.89 -3.51 4.37
CA SER A 142 15.31 -4.86 4.69
C SER A 142 16.44 -5.38 3.79
N TYR A 143 16.60 -4.82 2.58
CA TYR A 143 17.77 -5.09 1.74
C TYR A 143 19.10 -4.73 2.45
N LEU A 144 19.04 -3.78 3.36
CA LEU A 144 20.18 -3.40 4.20
C LEU A 144 20.37 -4.33 5.41
N ASN A 145 19.35 -5.12 5.79
CA ASN A 145 19.32 -5.96 6.99
C ASN A 145 18.77 -7.37 6.67
N TRP A 146 19.51 -8.16 5.95
CA TRP A 146 19.17 -9.47 5.38
C TRP A 146 18.46 -10.50 6.28
N LEU A 147 18.74 -10.50 7.58
CA LEU A 147 18.43 -11.62 8.47
C LEU A 147 16.98 -11.69 8.98
N GLU A 148 16.14 -10.66 8.76
CA GLU A 148 14.78 -10.63 9.28
C GLU A 148 13.71 -10.24 8.23
N GLN A 149 14.05 -10.21 6.97
CA GLN A 149 13.19 -9.68 5.90
C GLN A 149 11.80 -10.33 5.86
N ASP A 150 11.74 -11.65 5.85
CA ASP A 150 10.49 -12.42 5.80
C ASP A 150 9.60 -12.17 7.03
N LYS A 151 10.21 -12.10 8.20
CA LYS A 151 9.52 -11.79 9.45
C LYS A 151 8.94 -10.38 9.47
N ILE A 152 9.70 -9.39 8.98
CA ILE A 152 9.25 -8.00 8.88
C ILE A 152 8.10 -7.86 7.88
N LEU A 153 8.22 -8.49 6.71
CA LEU A 153 7.16 -8.45 5.70
C LEU A 153 5.86 -9.06 6.22
N LYS A 154 5.91 -10.20 6.90
CA LYS A 154 4.75 -10.83 7.56
C LYS A 154 4.13 -9.94 8.63
N LEU A 155 4.95 -9.26 9.41
CA LEU A 155 4.52 -8.35 10.46
C LEU A 155 3.76 -7.14 9.89
N VAL A 156 4.29 -6.50 8.87
CA VAL A 156 3.67 -5.34 8.21
C VAL A 156 2.44 -5.74 7.41
N ALA A 157 2.45 -6.89 6.75
CA ALA A 157 1.27 -7.45 6.10
C ALA A 157 0.11 -7.65 7.10
N GLY A 158 0.43 -8.15 8.31
CA GLY A 158 -0.54 -8.42 9.37
C GLY A 158 -1.36 -7.22 9.85
N ILE A 159 -0.95 -5.99 9.52
CA ILE A 159 -1.71 -4.78 9.87
C ILE A 159 -3.07 -4.73 9.15
N SER A 160 -3.20 -5.28 7.93
CA SER A 160 -4.48 -5.26 7.19
C SER A 160 -5.00 -6.63 6.79
N SER A 161 -4.15 -7.59 6.48
CA SER A 161 -4.55 -8.94 6.08
C SER A 161 -3.52 -9.97 6.52
N VAL A 162 -4.00 -11.10 7.04
CA VAL A 162 -3.17 -12.24 7.46
C VAL A 162 -3.44 -13.47 6.59
N SER A 163 -4.00 -13.28 5.38
CA SER A 163 -4.26 -14.39 4.49
C SER A 163 -2.95 -14.98 3.95
N TYR A 164 -2.61 -16.17 4.41
CA TYR A 164 -1.43 -16.94 3.98
C TYR A 164 -1.39 -17.19 2.47
N THR A 165 -2.53 -17.25 1.81
CA THR A 165 -2.63 -17.51 0.37
C THR A 165 -2.03 -16.36 -0.44
N HIS A 166 -2.17 -15.11 0.01
CA HIS A 166 -1.59 -13.94 -0.66
C HIS A 166 -0.08 -13.83 -0.42
N LEU A 167 0.37 -14.10 0.80
CA LEU A 167 1.80 -14.11 1.13
C LEU A 167 2.56 -15.16 0.31
N ARG A 168 1.98 -16.35 0.10
CA ARG A 168 2.55 -17.41 -0.75
C ARG A 168 2.49 -17.11 -2.24
N ALA A 169 1.44 -16.45 -2.74
CA ALA A 169 1.36 -16.07 -4.15
C ALA A 169 2.50 -15.11 -4.56
N HIS A 170 3.00 -14.30 -3.63
CA HIS A 170 4.16 -13.43 -3.86
C HIS A 170 5.49 -14.20 -3.83
N GLU A 171 5.60 -15.26 -3.03
CA GLU A 171 6.77 -16.14 -3.03
C GLU A 171 6.90 -16.89 -4.37
N THR A 172 5.81 -17.36 -4.94
CA THR A 172 5.81 -18.05 -6.24
C THR A 172 6.06 -17.11 -7.42
N GLY A 173 5.63 -15.85 -7.36
CA GLY A 173 5.92 -14.86 -8.40
C GLY A 173 7.40 -14.47 -8.48
N ALA A 174 8.13 -14.50 -7.37
CA ALA A 174 9.56 -14.21 -7.32
C ALA A 174 10.44 -15.31 -7.98
N TYR A 175 9.90 -16.52 -8.18
CA TYR A 175 10.61 -17.64 -8.82
C TYR A 175 10.29 -17.81 -10.31
N LEU A 176 9.46 -16.93 -10.89
CA LEU A 176 9.03 -17.02 -12.30
C LEU A 176 9.66 -15.94 -13.20
N VAL A 177 10.72 -15.27 -12.73
CA VAL A 177 11.50 -14.30 -13.51
C VAL A 177 12.93 -14.82 -13.69
#